data_d1bb9e5db842c14104ca29d8d6c2047a
#
_entry.id   d1bb9e5db842c14104ca29d8d6c2047a
#
_cell.length_a   1.000
_cell.length_b   1.000
_cell.length_c   1.000
_cell.angle_alpha   90.00
_cell.angle_beta   90.00
_cell.angle_gamma   90.00
#
_symmetry.space_group_name_H-M   'P 1'
#
loop_
_entity.id
_entity.type
_entity.pdbx_description
1 polymer ?
#
loop_
_entity_poly.entity_id
_entity_poly.type
_entity_poly.pdbx_seq_one_letter_code
_entity_poly.pdbx_strand_id
1 'polypeptide(L)'
;MGRRVLVTGGAGFIGSHLVERIARDRPRRLVIVDNLFLGSEANLADARRLDPELKLYAQDAADYDALGAIIAAEGIDVVFNLAIVPLPASLVNPRWTVDHNIALTTVPCELQRQGYFETLVHFSSSEAYGSAAYVPMDESHPSMPSTPYAASKVAGDYIVLSYRETYGVDASIVRPFNNFGPRQNAGAYAGIIPIVVGRALRGEPILIYGDGEQTRDFVFVRDTADAAVRIYEEPATRGRIINVASGRETSVNVLVRELLAALDCDVPVVHEAARAGDVRRHCGAIELARELIGFAPRTNLREGLAETVAWYRSQLAAPAP
;
A
#
# COMPACT_ATOMS: atom_id res chain seq x y z
N MET A 1 -0.83 1.24 21.92
CA MET A 1 0.65 1.19 21.87
C MET A 1 1.27 2.27 22.75
N GLY A 2 2.11 1.96 23.74
CA GLY A 2 2.86 2.98 24.49
C GLY A 2 4.11 3.49 23.77
N ARG A 3 4.17 3.40 22.43
CA ARG A 3 5.31 3.67 21.56
C ARG A 3 5.15 5.00 20.80
N ARG A 4 6.29 5.56 20.38
CA ARG A 4 6.36 6.72 19.49
C ARG A 4 6.58 6.18 18.06
N VAL A 5 5.61 6.45 17.21
CA VAL A 5 5.50 5.83 15.89
C VAL A 5 5.67 6.88 14.79
N LEU A 6 6.46 6.55 13.77
CA LEU A 6 6.58 7.32 12.54
C LEU A 6 6.08 6.48 11.35
N VAL A 7 5.30 7.11 10.47
CA VAL A 7 4.81 6.53 9.23
C VAL A 7 5.31 7.36 8.05
N THR A 8 6.21 6.79 7.23
CA THR A 8 6.57 7.42 5.95
C THR A 8 5.49 7.14 4.90
N GLY A 9 5.17 8.10 4.04
CA GLY A 9 4.05 7.96 3.10
C GLY A 9 2.68 7.92 3.79
N GLY A 10 2.60 8.47 5.01
CA GLY A 10 1.41 8.38 5.87
C GLY A 10 0.23 9.24 5.41
N ALA A 11 0.44 10.22 4.52
CA ALA A 11 -0.63 11.00 3.89
C ALA A 11 -1.15 10.36 2.59
N GLY A 12 -0.53 9.26 2.14
CA GLY A 12 -0.95 8.47 0.98
C GLY A 12 -2.17 7.59 1.25
N PHE A 13 -2.53 6.77 0.26
CA PHE A 13 -3.70 5.88 0.32
C PHE A 13 -3.61 4.89 1.49
N ILE A 14 -2.73 3.89 1.43
CA ILE A 14 -2.60 2.87 2.48
C ILE A 14 -2.11 3.51 3.79
N GLY A 15 -1.15 4.43 3.69
CA GLY A 15 -0.55 5.11 4.85
C GLY A 15 -1.57 5.83 5.71
N SER A 16 -2.53 6.55 5.13
CA SER A 16 -3.54 7.30 5.89
C SER A 16 -4.50 6.39 6.68
N HIS A 17 -4.82 5.21 6.16
CA HIS A 17 -5.60 4.20 6.89
C HIS A 17 -4.77 3.54 8.01
N LEU A 18 -3.48 3.31 7.77
CA LEU A 18 -2.58 2.82 8.81
C LEU A 18 -2.40 3.86 9.94
N VAL A 19 -2.21 5.13 9.58
CA VAL A 19 -2.13 6.24 10.56
C VAL A 19 -3.40 6.31 11.39
N GLU A 20 -4.58 6.23 10.78
CA GLU A 20 -5.87 6.20 11.47
C GLU A 20 -5.98 4.97 12.40
N ARG A 21 -5.54 3.79 11.93
CA ARG A 21 -5.55 2.56 12.74
C ARG A 21 -4.64 2.69 13.96
N ILE A 22 -3.43 3.25 13.79
CA ILE A 22 -2.48 3.48 14.87
C ILE A 22 -3.01 4.54 15.86
N ALA A 23 -3.63 5.62 15.36
CA ALA A 23 -4.19 6.67 16.21
C ALA A 23 -5.26 6.14 17.19
N ARG A 24 -6.06 5.13 16.78
CA ARG A 24 -7.04 4.45 17.65
C ARG A 24 -6.41 3.75 18.84
N ASP A 25 -5.16 3.29 18.72
CA ASP A 25 -4.41 2.65 19.81
C ASP A 25 -3.75 3.67 20.75
N ARG A 26 -3.94 4.97 20.51
CA ARG A 26 -3.41 6.08 21.29
C ARG A 26 -1.91 5.93 21.57
N PRO A 27 -1.05 5.98 20.53
CA PRO A 27 0.38 5.94 20.70
C PRO A 27 0.85 7.13 21.54
N ARG A 28 2.01 7.02 22.16
CA ARG A 28 2.60 8.15 22.91
C ARG A 28 2.96 9.33 22.00
N ARG A 29 3.25 9.04 20.74
CA ARG A 29 3.54 10.01 19.68
C ARG A 29 3.22 9.39 18.32
N LEU A 30 2.59 10.15 17.43
CA LEU A 30 2.34 9.76 16.05
C LEU A 30 2.87 10.84 15.10
N VAL A 31 3.82 10.45 14.25
CA VAL A 31 4.51 11.34 13.32
C VAL A 31 4.37 10.78 11.91
N ILE A 32 4.14 11.66 10.95
CA ILE A 32 4.06 11.35 9.54
C ILE A 32 5.18 12.11 8.82
N VAL A 33 5.89 11.42 7.92
CA VAL A 33 6.79 12.01 6.94
C VAL A 33 6.26 11.69 5.55
N ASP A 34 5.87 12.71 4.80
CA ASP A 34 5.30 12.56 3.46
C ASP A 34 5.64 13.81 2.63
N ASN A 35 6.20 13.63 1.44
CA ASN A 35 6.53 14.76 0.56
C ASN A 35 5.31 15.28 -0.22
N LEU A 36 4.14 14.70 0.01
CA LEU A 36 2.85 15.03 -0.62
C LEU A 36 2.85 14.86 -2.15
N PHE A 37 3.75 14.03 -2.69
CA PHE A 37 3.79 13.71 -4.13
C PHE A 37 2.49 13.05 -4.61
N LEU A 38 1.94 12.11 -3.83
CA LEU A 38 0.63 11.50 -4.04
C LEU A 38 -0.26 11.61 -2.80
N GLY A 39 0.33 11.92 -1.67
CA GLY A 39 -0.36 12.12 -0.41
C GLY A 39 -1.13 13.43 -0.38
N SER A 40 -2.10 13.51 0.52
CA SER A 40 -2.85 14.73 0.80
C SER A 40 -3.09 14.87 2.29
N GLU A 41 -2.94 16.08 2.83
CA GLU A 41 -3.29 16.36 4.23
C GLU A 41 -4.77 16.06 4.53
N ALA A 42 -5.65 16.19 3.54
CA ALA A 42 -7.07 15.85 3.69
C ALA A 42 -7.27 14.38 4.08
N ASN A 43 -6.39 13.48 3.65
CA ASN A 43 -6.45 12.06 4.01
C ASN A 43 -6.21 11.82 5.52
N LEU A 44 -5.64 12.77 6.23
CA LEU A 44 -5.32 12.69 7.66
C LEU A 44 -6.43 13.23 8.56
N ALA A 45 -7.54 13.73 8.00
CA ALA A 45 -8.60 14.39 8.78
C ALA A 45 -9.18 13.46 9.87
N ASP A 46 -9.42 12.19 9.57
CA ASP A 46 -9.94 11.22 10.54
C ASP A 46 -8.92 10.90 11.64
N ALA A 47 -7.66 10.72 11.27
CA ALA A 47 -6.59 10.47 12.22
C ALA A 47 -6.36 11.67 13.15
N ARG A 48 -6.43 12.90 12.64
CA ARG A 48 -6.31 14.13 13.45
C ARG A 48 -7.46 14.31 14.45
N ARG A 49 -8.66 13.78 14.14
CA ARG A 49 -9.76 13.77 15.12
C ARG A 49 -9.51 12.78 16.26
N LEU A 50 -8.80 11.70 16.01
CA LEU A 50 -8.44 10.69 17.02
C LEU A 50 -7.19 11.10 17.81
N ASP A 51 -6.24 11.75 17.17
CA ASP A 51 -4.99 12.24 17.74
C ASP A 51 -4.71 13.67 17.23
N PRO A 52 -5.18 14.71 17.96
CA PRO A 52 -4.94 16.12 17.60
C PRO A 52 -3.46 16.53 17.65
N GLU A 53 -2.61 15.78 18.37
CA GLU A 53 -1.17 16.02 18.48
C GLU A 53 -0.35 15.38 17.34
N LEU A 54 -1.03 14.70 16.39
CA LEU A 54 -0.40 14.11 15.21
C LEU A 54 0.38 15.17 14.43
N LYS A 55 1.66 14.90 14.17
CA LYS A 55 2.53 15.79 13.39
C LYS A 55 2.73 15.25 11.96
N LEU A 56 2.68 16.15 11.00
CA LEU A 56 3.08 15.93 9.62
C LEU A 56 4.32 16.78 9.30
N TYR A 57 5.35 16.11 8.81
CA TYR A 57 6.52 16.74 8.20
C TYR A 57 6.44 16.56 6.69
N ALA A 58 6.30 17.66 5.95
CA ALA A 58 6.30 17.67 4.49
C ALA A 58 7.74 17.54 3.98
N GLN A 59 8.30 16.31 4.09
CA GLN A 59 9.70 16.00 3.80
C GLN A 59 9.79 14.71 2.97
N ASP A 60 10.87 14.57 2.22
CA ASP A 60 11.19 13.35 1.50
C ASP A 60 11.84 12.34 2.45
N ALA A 61 11.24 11.15 2.59
CA ALA A 61 11.77 10.09 3.42
C ALA A 61 13.06 9.44 2.86
N ALA A 62 13.45 9.76 1.62
CA ALA A 62 14.73 9.39 1.04
C ALA A 62 15.88 10.33 1.47
N ASP A 63 15.57 11.48 2.07
CA ASP A 63 16.57 12.38 2.65
C ASP A 63 17.02 11.86 4.00
N TYR A 64 18.23 11.31 4.04
CA TYR A 64 18.81 10.67 5.22
C TYR A 64 18.92 11.63 6.41
N ASP A 65 19.44 12.85 6.17
CA ASP A 65 19.68 13.81 7.24
C ASP A 65 18.36 14.36 7.80
N ALA A 66 17.41 14.69 6.92
CA ALA A 66 16.10 15.18 7.31
C ALA A 66 15.31 14.12 8.09
N LEU A 67 15.24 12.86 7.59
CA LEU A 67 14.54 11.79 8.28
C LEU A 67 15.19 11.46 9.62
N GLY A 68 16.53 11.38 9.67
CA GLY A 68 17.29 11.15 10.91
C GLY A 68 17.05 12.23 11.97
N ALA A 69 17.06 13.50 11.55
CA ALA A 69 16.77 14.62 12.45
C ALA A 69 15.35 14.56 13.02
N ILE A 70 14.34 14.22 12.21
CA ILE A 70 12.95 14.06 12.65
C ILE A 70 12.83 12.89 13.65
N ILE A 71 13.40 11.73 13.33
CA ILE A 71 13.38 10.54 14.20
C ILE A 71 13.99 10.86 15.57
N ALA A 72 15.16 11.52 15.58
CA ALA A 72 15.84 11.92 16.82
C ALA A 72 15.04 12.95 17.62
N ALA A 73 14.54 14.00 16.97
CA ALA A 73 13.78 15.07 17.65
C ALA A 73 12.46 14.58 18.27
N GLU A 74 11.76 13.65 17.58
CA GLU A 74 10.50 13.08 18.08
C GLU A 74 10.72 11.83 18.93
N GLY A 75 11.96 11.33 19.00
CA GLY A 75 12.39 10.18 19.79
C GLY A 75 11.65 8.89 19.37
N ILE A 76 11.53 8.65 18.08
CA ILE A 76 10.75 7.55 17.48
C ILE A 76 11.26 6.18 17.91
N ASP A 77 10.35 5.27 18.23
CA ASP A 77 10.66 3.87 18.58
C ASP A 77 10.41 2.93 17.38
N VAL A 78 9.40 3.24 16.56
CA VAL A 78 8.93 2.37 15.46
C VAL A 78 8.71 3.17 14.19
N VAL A 79 9.20 2.64 13.06
CA VAL A 79 8.98 3.20 11.72
C VAL A 79 8.18 2.22 10.86
N PHE A 80 7.01 2.67 10.37
CA PHE A 80 6.30 2.03 9.28
C PHE A 80 6.71 2.72 7.97
N ASN A 81 7.37 2.00 7.08
CA ASN A 81 7.95 2.56 5.87
C ASN A 81 7.07 2.26 4.65
N LEU A 82 6.20 3.23 4.28
CA LEU A 82 5.28 3.12 3.16
C LEU A 82 5.56 4.11 2.01
N ALA A 83 6.46 5.07 2.21
CA ALA A 83 6.82 6.02 1.16
C ALA A 83 7.32 5.29 -0.09
N ILE A 84 6.80 5.65 -1.27
CA ILE A 84 7.05 4.97 -2.53
C ILE A 84 6.75 5.84 -3.74
N VAL A 85 7.53 5.70 -4.80
CA VAL A 85 7.17 6.16 -6.14
C VAL A 85 6.41 5.02 -6.84
N PRO A 86 5.15 5.23 -7.26
CA PRO A 86 4.25 4.15 -7.67
C PRO A 86 4.57 3.57 -9.05
N LEU A 87 4.01 2.37 -9.33
CA LEU A 87 4.21 1.65 -10.58
C LEU A 87 3.98 2.50 -11.85
N PRO A 88 2.89 3.27 -12.00
CA PRO A 88 2.68 4.02 -13.23
C PRO A 88 3.76 5.09 -13.46
N ALA A 89 4.35 5.65 -12.42
CA ALA A 89 5.47 6.59 -12.54
C ALA A 89 6.72 5.88 -13.10
N SER A 90 6.92 4.61 -12.78
CA SER A 90 8.05 3.82 -13.29
C SER A 90 7.99 3.56 -14.80
N LEU A 91 6.80 3.61 -15.38
CA LEU A 91 6.63 3.48 -16.84
C LEU A 91 7.01 4.77 -17.59
N VAL A 92 6.96 5.91 -16.91
CA VAL A 92 7.31 7.23 -17.47
C VAL A 92 8.75 7.60 -17.14
N ASN A 93 9.19 7.37 -15.91
CA ASN A 93 10.53 7.71 -15.43
C ASN A 93 11.16 6.54 -14.66
N PRO A 94 11.58 5.47 -15.36
CA PRO A 94 12.03 4.23 -14.75
C PRO A 94 13.26 4.40 -13.85
N ARG A 95 14.29 5.13 -14.32
CA ARG A 95 15.53 5.33 -13.57
C ARG A 95 15.27 6.05 -12.25
N TRP A 96 14.60 7.19 -12.31
CA TRP A 96 14.27 7.95 -11.09
C TRP A 96 13.46 7.09 -10.10
N THR A 97 12.48 6.34 -10.60
CA THR A 97 11.65 5.47 -9.73
C THR A 97 12.50 4.42 -9.01
N VAL A 98 13.41 3.74 -9.73
CA VAL A 98 14.27 2.72 -9.13
C VAL A 98 15.22 3.34 -8.11
N ASP A 99 15.96 4.37 -8.49
CA ASP A 99 16.94 5.04 -7.62
C ASP A 99 16.26 5.55 -6.35
N HIS A 100 15.09 6.19 -6.49
CA HIS A 100 14.37 6.78 -5.36
C HIS A 100 13.74 5.73 -4.45
N ASN A 101 13.12 4.67 -5.00
CA ASN A 101 12.53 3.59 -4.20
C ASN A 101 13.59 2.80 -3.41
N ILE A 102 14.78 2.64 -3.97
CA ILE A 102 15.92 2.04 -3.24
C ILE A 102 16.33 2.96 -2.09
N ALA A 103 16.46 4.26 -2.31
CA ALA A 103 16.77 5.22 -1.26
C ALA A 103 15.72 5.23 -0.14
N LEU A 104 14.41 5.25 -0.50
CA LEU A 104 13.28 5.17 0.45
C LEU A 104 13.31 3.90 1.33
N THR A 105 14.00 2.84 0.89
CA THR A 105 14.19 1.62 1.69
C THR A 105 15.52 1.63 2.44
N THR A 106 16.60 2.04 1.80
CA THR A 106 17.95 2.00 2.39
C THR A 106 18.11 3.00 3.54
N VAL A 107 17.52 4.20 3.41
CA VAL A 107 17.62 5.25 4.42
C VAL A 107 17.08 4.79 5.78
N PRO A 108 15.83 4.31 5.92
CA PRO A 108 15.37 3.84 7.22
C PRO A 108 16.12 2.61 7.73
N CYS A 109 16.59 1.69 6.86
CA CYS A 109 17.42 0.58 7.28
C CYS A 109 18.73 1.05 7.90
N GLU A 110 19.39 2.04 7.30
CA GLU A 110 20.65 2.59 7.79
C GLU A 110 20.47 3.38 9.08
N LEU A 111 19.43 4.18 9.21
CA LEU A 111 19.07 4.88 10.45
C LEU A 111 18.79 3.89 11.59
N GLN A 112 18.09 2.79 11.31
CA GLN A 112 17.85 1.74 12.30
C GLN A 112 19.17 1.07 12.72
N ARG A 113 20.05 0.70 11.75
CA ARG A 113 21.36 0.13 12.04
C ARG A 113 22.21 1.02 12.95
N GLN A 114 22.07 2.34 12.81
CA GLN A 114 22.76 3.33 13.67
C GLN A 114 22.06 3.57 15.01
N GLY A 115 20.95 2.89 15.29
CA GLY A 115 20.27 2.96 16.59
C GLY A 115 19.32 4.14 16.76
N TYR A 116 18.89 4.81 15.67
CA TYR A 116 17.94 5.92 15.77
C TYR A 116 16.55 5.47 16.23
N PHE A 117 16.14 4.22 15.93
CA PHE A 117 14.86 3.64 16.35
C PHE A 117 14.98 2.11 16.45
N GLU A 118 13.98 1.46 17.08
CA GLU A 118 14.04 0.05 17.43
C GLU A 118 13.54 -0.87 16.29
N THR A 119 12.32 -0.64 15.76
CA THR A 119 11.64 -1.59 14.89
C THR A 119 11.25 -0.95 13.55
N LEU A 120 11.51 -1.66 12.45
CA LEU A 120 11.10 -1.31 11.08
C LEU A 120 10.00 -2.25 10.57
N VAL A 121 8.88 -1.69 10.08
CA VAL A 121 7.89 -2.43 9.30
C VAL A 121 7.89 -1.87 7.89
N HIS A 122 8.49 -2.63 6.96
CA HIS A 122 8.64 -2.21 5.57
C HIS A 122 7.48 -2.71 4.71
N PHE A 123 6.93 -1.85 3.85
CA PHE A 123 5.90 -2.23 2.88
C PHE A 123 6.52 -2.56 1.52
N SER A 124 6.43 -3.83 1.16
CA SER A 124 6.71 -4.37 -0.17
C SER A 124 5.50 -4.22 -1.11
N SER A 125 5.40 -5.05 -2.11
CA SER A 125 4.27 -5.17 -3.03
C SER A 125 4.19 -6.58 -3.60
N SER A 126 2.99 -7.09 -3.87
CA SER A 126 2.80 -8.34 -4.61
C SER A 126 3.34 -8.28 -6.04
N GLU A 127 3.55 -7.09 -6.62
CA GLU A 127 4.21 -6.89 -7.90
C GLU A 127 5.65 -7.46 -7.92
N ALA A 128 6.29 -7.62 -6.74
CA ALA A 128 7.58 -8.28 -6.60
C ALA A 128 7.59 -9.71 -7.15
N TYR A 129 6.47 -10.41 -7.10
CA TYR A 129 6.35 -11.75 -7.67
C TYR A 129 6.32 -11.77 -9.20
N GLY A 130 5.80 -10.70 -9.83
CA GLY A 130 5.58 -10.67 -11.27
C GLY A 130 4.44 -11.61 -11.69
N SER A 131 4.60 -12.26 -12.84
CA SER A 131 3.64 -13.26 -13.32
C SER A 131 3.65 -14.51 -12.46
N ALA A 132 2.46 -15.00 -12.08
CA ALA A 132 2.33 -16.17 -11.24
C ALA A 132 2.90 -17.43 -11.92
N ALA A 133 3.86 -18.07 -11.27
CA ALA A 133 4.30 -19.42 -11.61
C ALA A 133 3.28 -20.47 -11.12
N TYR A 134 2.63 -20.17 -9.99
CA TYR A 134 1.50 -20.90 -9.42
C TYR A 134 0.62 -19.96 -8.58
N VAL A 135 -0.64 -20.33 -8.35
CA VAL A 135 -1.56 -19.63 -7.46
C VAL A 135 -2.25 -20.62 -6.53
N PRO A 136 -2.52 -20.23 -5.28
CA PRO A 136 -2.15 -18.97 -4.65
C PRO A 136 -0.63 -18.84 -4.47
N MET A 137 -0.13 -17.58 -4.57
CA MET A 137 1.28 -17.22 -4.45
C MET A 137 1.63 -17.08 -2.97
N ASP A 138 2.41 -18.00 -2.43
CA ASP A 138 2.93 -17.92 -1.06
C ASP A 138 4.24 -17.11 -0.99
N GLU A 139 4.80 -16.95 0.19
CA GLU A 139 6.00 -16.16 0.42
C GLU A 139 7.28 -16.82 -0.14
N SER A 140 7.22 -18.09 -0.52
CA SER A 140 8.28 -18.83 -1.21
C SER A 140 8.19 -18.75 -2.74
N HIS A 141 7.10 -18.14 -3.27
CA HIS A 141 6.94 -17.92 -4.71
C HIS A 141 8.12 -17.11 -5.27
N PRO A 142 8.69 -17.51 -6.43
CA PRO A 142 9.84 -16.82 -7.00
C PRO A 142 9.51 -15.36 -7.32
N SER A 143 10.46 -14.46 -7.06
CA SER A 143 10.38 -13.05 -7.44
C SER A 143 10.82 -12.91 -8.90
N MET A 144 9.90 -12.57 -9.79
CA MET A 144 10.12 -12.38 -11.23
C MET A 144 9.56 -11.02 -11.69
N PRO A 145 10.12 -9.90 -11.22
CA PRO A 145 9.58 -8.56 -11.45
C PRO A 145 9.56 -8.23 -12.94
N SER A 146 8.42 -7.76 -13.44
CA SER A 146 8.22 -7.41 -14.87
C SER A 146 8.30 -5.91 -15.15
N THR A 147 8.40 -5.08 -14.12
CA THR A 147 8.47 -3.62 -14.25
C THR A 147 9.60 -3.04 -13.39
N PRO A 148 10.12 -1.83 -13.71
CA PRO A 148 11.13 -1.15 -12.88
C PRO A 148 10.65 -0.94 -11.44
N TYR A 149 9.37 -0.62 -11.24
CA TYR A 149 8.75 -0.56 -9.91
C TYR A 149 8.85 -1.90 -9.18
N ALA A 150 8.41 -2.98 -9.80
CA ALA A 150 8.46 -4.31 -9.21
C ALA A 150 9.89 -4.72 -8.84
N ALA A 151 10.85 -4.43 -9.73
CA ALA A 151 12.28 -4.67 -9.47
C ALA A 151 12.79 -3.87 -8.26
N SER A 152 12.38 -2.59 -8.12
CA SER A 152 12.74 -1.79 -6.97
C SER A 152 12.15 -2.32 -5.65
N LYS A 153 10.95 -2.92 -5.70
CA LYS A 153 10.33 -3.56 -4.51
C LYS A 153 11.06 -4.83 -4.12
N VAL A 154 11.46 -5.68 -5.10
CA VAL A 154 12.30 -6.85 -4.84
C VAL A 154 13.64 -6.43 -4.23
N ALA A 155 14.30 -5.42 -4.80
CA ALA A 155 15.55 -4.88 -4.24
C ALA A 155 15.35 -4.40 -2.79
N GLY A 156 14.24 -3.69 -2.51
CA GLY A 156 13.88 -3.25 -1.16
C GLY A 156 13.74 -4.40 -0.17
N ASP A 157 13.04 -5.47 -0.56
CA ASP A 157 12.87 -6.65 0.28
C ASP A 157 14.22 -7.27 0.65
N TYR A 158 15.11 -7.47 -0.34
CA TYR A 158 16.44 -8.03 -0.09
C TYR A 158 17.36 -7.07 0.69
N ILE A 159 17.22 -5.76 0.54
CA ILE A 159 17.92 -4.77 1.38
C ILE A 159 17.53 -4.98 2.84
N VAL A 160 16.22 -4.97 3.16
CA VAL A 160 15.75 -5.17 4.54
C VAL A 160 16.24 -6.49 5.12
N LEU A 161 16.11 -7.59 4.36
CA LEU A 161 16.55 -8.92 4.80
C LEU A 161 18.06 -8.99 5.01
N SER A 162 18.87 -8.36 4.13
CA SER A 162 20.32 -8.33 4.26
C SER A 162 20.78 -7.51 5.47
N TYR A 163 20.14 -6.38 5.75
CA TYR A 163 20.42 -5.59 6.95
C TYR A 163 20.09 -6.38 8.23
N ARG A 164 18.99 -7.13 8.21
CA ARG A 164 18.67 -8.01 9.32
C ARG A 164 19.70 -9.11 9.52
N GLU A 165 20.08 -9.81 8.46
CA GLU A 165 21.02 -10.92 8.52
C GLU A 165 22.42 -10.45 8.96
N THR A 166 22.87 -9.30 8.42
CA THR A 166 24.23 -8.81 8.65
C THR A 166 24.36 -8.01 9.95
N TYR A 167 23.36 -7.22 10.30
CA TYR A 167 23.45 -6.25 11.41
C TYR A 167 22.42 -6.51 12.53
N GLY A 168 21.55 -7.50 12.39
CA GLY A 168 20.58 -7.87 13.40
C GLY A 168 19.45 -6.86 13.61
N VAL A 169 19.16 -6.01 12.62
CA VAL A 169 18.05 -5.03 12.73
C VAL A 169 16.70 -5.72 12.93
N ASP A 170 15.83 -5.13 13.76
CA ASP A 170 14.50 -5.66 14.04
C ASP A 170 13.51 -5.20 12.96
N ALA A 171 13.30 -6.04 11.93
CA ALA A 171 12.49 -5.68 10.78
C ALA A 171 11.54 -6.79 10.34
N SER A 172 10.35 -6.39 9.86
CA SER A 172 9.37 -7.25 9.18
C SER A 172 8.93 -6.62 7.86
N ILE A 173 8.50 -7.44 6.90
CA ILE A 173 8.06 -6.98 5.57
C ILE A 173 6.60 -7.34 5.37
N VAL A 174 5.75 -6.33 5.16
CA VAL A 174 4.35 -6.46 4.73
C VAL A 174 4.31 -6.48 3.20
N ARG A 175 3.77 -7.52 2.59
CA ARG A 175 3.58 -7.61 1.14
C ARG A 175 2.10 -7.59 0.79
N PRO A 176 1.51 -6.39 0.63
CA PRO A 176 0.11 -6.26 0.28
C PRO A 176 -0.13 -6.63 -1.19
N PHE A 177 -1.29 -7.26 -1.44
CA PHE A 177 -1.83 -7.45 -2.77
C PHE A 177 -2.61 -6.20 -3.22
N ASN A 178 -3.53 -6.30 -4.20
CA ASN A 178 -4.15 -5.10 -4.76
C ASN A 178 -5.08 -4.44 -3.74
N ASN A 179 -4.59 -3.41 -3.06
CA ASN A 179 -5.38 -2.66 -2.11
C ASN A 179 -6.44 -1.82 -2.81
N PHE A 180 -7.62 -1.76 -2.22
CA PHE A 180 -8.71 -0.88 -2.64
C PHE A 180 -9.44 -0.28 -1.44
N GLY A 181 -10.11 0.85 -1.64
CA GLY A 181 -10.82 1.53 -0.57
C GLY A 181 -10.89 3.05 -0.75
N PRO A 182 -11.48 3.76 0.22
CA PRO A 182 -11.44 5.22 0.29
C PRO A 182 -10.03 5.79 0.23
N ARG A 183 -9.88 7.03 -0.23
CA ARG A 183 -8.59 7.77 -0.35
C ARG A 183 -7.63 7.19 -1.39
N GLN A 184 -8.05 6.22 -2.22
CA GLN A 184 -7.22 5.74 -3.31
C GLN A 184 -7.08 6.85 -4.37
N ASN A 185 -5.83 7.10 -4.83
CA ASN A 185 -5.54 8.17 -5.77
C ASN A 185 -6.34 8.03 -7.07
N ALA A 186 -7.09 9.09 -7.43
CA ALA A 186 -7.85 9.20 -8.67
C ALA A 186 -7.14 10.02 -9.77
N GLY A 187 -5.96 10.54 -9.48
CA GLY A 187 -5.17 11.39 -10.40
C GLY A 187 -4.33 10.61 -11.41
N ALA A 188 -3.21 11.18 -11.80
CA ALA A 188 -2.33 10.70 -12.87
C ALA A 188 -1.85 9.25 -12.71
N TYR A 189 -1.83 8.71 -11.50
CA TYR A 189 -1.36 7.35 -11.19
C TYR A 189 -2.46 6.46 -10.63
N ALA A 190 -3.70 6.68 -11.09
CA ALA A 190 -4.87 5.94 -10.62
C ALA A 190 -4.82 4.44 -11.01
N GLY A 191 -5.25 3.58 -10.10
CA GLY A 191 -5.53 2.17 -10.39
C GLY A 191 -6.88 1.98 -11.08
N ILE A 192 -7.25 0.72 -11.36
CA ILE A 192 -8.47 0.39 -12.12
C ILE A 192 -9.75 0.91 -11.43
N ILE A 193 -9.87 0.77 -10.10
CA ILE A 193 -11.09 1.15 -9.37
C ILE A 193 -11.38 2.65 -9.49
N PRO A 194 -10.45 3.58 -9.15
CA PRO A 194 -10.70 5.00 -9.34
C PRO A 194 -10.93 5.40 -10.79
N ILE A 195 -10.28 4.72 -11.77
CA ILE A 195 -10.53 4.96 -13.19
C ILE A 195 -11.99 4.61 -13.56
N VAL A 196 -12.45 3.42 -13.17
CA VAL A 196 -13.83 2.97 -13.46
C VAL A 196 -14.84 3.89 -12.79
N VAL A 197 -14.66 4.21 -11.50
CA VAL A 197 -15.55 5.11 -10.76
C VAL A 197 -15.60 6.49 -11.43
N GLY A 198 -14.44 7.07 -11.76
CA GLY A 198 -14.39 8.39 -12.39
C GLY A 198 -15.07 8.42 -13.76
N ARG A 199 -14.86 7.41 -14.60
CA ARG A 199 -15.53 7.32 -15.92
C ARG A 199 -17.02 7.12 -15.78
N ALA A 200 -17.47 6.19 -14.95
CA ALA A 200 -18.88 5.92 -14.73
C ALA A 200 -19.64 7.15 -14.22
N LEU A 201 -19.07 7.91 -13.27
CA LEU A 201 -19.67 9.15 -12.74
C LEU A 201 -19.77 10.28 -13.78
N ARG A 202 -18.96 10.23 -14.85
CA ARG A 202 -19.05 11.15 -16.00
C ARG A 202 -19.90 10.62 -17.14
N GLY A 203 -20.51 9.42 -17.00
CA GLY A 203 -21.27 8.78 -18.06
C GLY A 203 -20.42 8.28 -19.25
N GLU A 204 -19.10 8.08 -19.03
CA GLU A 204 -18.17 7.64 -20.05
C GLU A 204 -18.10 6.11 -20.12
N PRO A 205 -17.86 5.51 -21.32
CA PRO A 205 -17.65 4.07 -21.44
C PRO A 205 -16.50 3.56 -20.61
N ILE A 206 -16.64 2.38 -20.00
CA ILE A 206 -15.54 1.70 -19.29
C ILE A 206 -14.71 0.92 -20.30
N LEU A 207 -13.39 1.12 -20.28
CA LEU A 207 -12.46 0.42 -21.15
C LEU A 207 -11.81 -0.73 -20.41
N ILE A 208 -11.97 -1.96 -20.92
CA ILE A 208 -11.29 -3.17 -20.46
C ILE A 208 -10.29 -3.59 -21.51
N TYR A 209 -9.02 -3.75 -21.12
CA TYR A 209 -7.99 -4.22 -22.04
C TYR A 209 -7.93 -5.74 -22.01
N GLY A 210 -7.96 -6.39 -23.19
CA GLY A 210 -8.08 -7.83 -23.34
C GLY A 210 -9.51 -8.34 -23.14
N ASP A 211 -9.63 -9.62 -22.77
CA ASP A 211 -10.91 -10.30 -22.55
C ASP A 211 -11.54 -10.00 -21.17
N GLY A 212 -10.83 -9.30 -20.29
CA GLY A 212 -11.28 -8.99 -18.95
C GLY A 212 -11.24 -10.16 -17.96
N GLU A 213 -10.75 -11.33 -18.38
CA GLU A 213 -10.63 -12.52 -17.52
C GLU A 213 -9.31 -12.59 -16.75
N GLN A 214 -8.42 -11.59 -16.92
CA GLN A 214 -7.26 -11.46 -16.06
C GLN A 214 -7.71 -11.17 -14.61
N THR A 215 -7.11 -11.91 -13.67
CA THR A 215 -7.53 -11.86 -12.27
C THR A 215 -6.55 -11.09 -11.37
N ARG A 216 -7.08 -10.49 -10.32
CA ARG A 216 -6.32 -9.88 -9.23
C ARG A 216 -6.95 -10.26 -7.89
N ASP A 217 -6.13 -10.24 -6.86
CA ASP A 217 -6.56 -10.37 -5.47
C ASP A 217 -6.74 -8.98 -4.88
N PHE A 218 -7.99 -8.61 -4.62
CA PHE A 218 -8.34 -7.31 -4.06
C PHE A 218 -8.53 -7.41 -2.55
N VAL A 219 -7.68 -6.74 -1.78
CA VAL A 219 -7.76 -6.66 -0.33
C VAL A 219 -8.18 -5.26 0.11
N PHE A 220 -9.12 -5.19 1.05
CA PHE A 220 -9.61 -3.89 1.53
C PHE A 220 -8.54 -3.20 2.37
N VAL A 221 -8.33 -1.92 2.16
CA VAL A 221 -7.21 -1.16 2.72
C VAL A 221 -7.16 -1.16 4.24
N ARG A 222 -8.31 -1.20 4.94
CA ARG A 222 -8.34 -1.29 6.41
C ARG A 222 -7.91 -2.66 6.93
N ASP A 223 -8.17 -3.73 6.19
CA ASP A 223 -7.68 -5.06 6.55
C ASP A 223 -6.15 -5.09 6.45
N THR A 224 -5.58 -4.42 5.44
CA THR A 224 -4.12 -4.25 5.31
C THR A 224 -3.53 -3.41 6.44
N ALA A 225 -4.19 -2.32 6.82
CA ALA A 225 -3.75 -1.48 7.93
C ALA A 225 -3.77 -2.24 9.28
N ASP A 226 -4.81 -3.03 9.53
CA ASP A 226 -4.91 -3.87 10.73
C ASP A 226 -3.83 -4.97 10.73
N ALA A 227 -3.61 -5.64 9.59
CA ALA A 227 -2.56 -6.63 9.44
C ALA A 227 -1.16 -6.06 9.73
N ALA A 228 -0.85 -4.86 9.24
CA ALA A 228 0.44 -4.22 9.45
C ALA A 228 0.72 -3.95 10.94
N VAL A 229 -0.29 -3.51 11.70
CA VAL A 229 -0.16 -3.33 13.15
C VAL A 229 0.09 -4.67 13.84
N ARG A 230 -0.65 -5.73 13.50
CA ARG A 230 -0.43 -7.08 14.04
C ARG A 230 0.94 -7.65 13.68
N ILE A 231 1.42 -7.41 12.46
CA ILE A 231 2.77 -7.81 12.03
C ILE A 231 3.83 -7.12 12.92
N TYR A 232 3.64 -5.84 13.22
CA TYR A 232 4.50 -5.14 14.16
C TYR A 232 4.46 -5.77 15.56
N GLU A 233 3.27 -6.11 16.06
CA GLU A 233 3.06 -6.62 17.42
C GLU A 233 3.57 -8.06 17.63
N GLU A 234 3.67 -8.86 16.55
CA GLU A 234 4.07 -10.26 16.62
C GLU A 234 5.57 -10.46 16.32
N PRO A 235 6.41 -10.78 17.32
CA PRO A 235 7.84 -10.96 17.12
C PRO A 235 8.22 -12.09 16.14
N ALA A 236 7.37 -13.10 15.96
CA ALA A 236 7.62 -14.20 15.03
C ALA A 236 7.60 -13.76 13.54
N THR A 237 7.15 -12.54 13.25
CA THR A 237 7.19 -11.95 11.90
C THR A 237 8.54 -11.35 11.53
N ARG A 238 9.46 -11.21 12.49
CA ARG A 238 10.77 -10.59 12.27
C ARG A 238 11.62 -11.40 11.29
N GLY A 239 12.15 -10.71 10.27
CA GLY A 239 12.91 -11.32 9.19
C GLY A 239 12.09 -12.07 8.18
N ARG A 240 10.78 -11.88 8.19
CA ARG A 240 9.87 -12.53 7.25
C ARG A 240 9.17 -11.52 6.34
N ILE A 241 8.86 -11.97 5.15
CA ILE A 241 7.89 -11.35 4.26
C ILE A 241 6.54 -11.98 4.60
N ILE A 242 5.50 -11.16 4.75
CA ILE A 242 4.16 -11.62 5.09
C ILE A 242 3.17 -11.10 4.03
N ASN A 243 2.55 -11.99 3.30
CA ASN A 243 1.50 -11.65 2.34
C ASN A 243 0.25 -11.14 3.05
N VAL A 244 -0.30 -10.04 2.56
CA VAL A 244 -1.59 -9.50 2.99
C VAL A 244 -2.50 -9.40 1.77
N ALA A 245 -3.42 -10.36 1.66
CA ALA A 245 -4.28 -10.58 0.50
C ALA A 245 -5.68 -10.99 0.95
N SER A 246 -6.62 -11.06 0.00
CA SER A 246 -7.94 -11.65 0.30
C SER A 246 -7.94 -13.17 0.15
N GLY A 247 -6.98 -13.74 -0.55
CA GLY A 247 -6.94 -15.15 -0.92
C GLY A 247 -7.96 -15.53 -2.01
N ARG A 248 -8.47 -14.54 -2.76
CA ARG A 248 -9.52 -14.73 -3.77
C ARG A 248 -9.16 -14.05 -5.08
N GLU A 249 -9.31 -14.78 -6.17
CA GLU A 249 -9.18 -14.20 -7.50
C GLU A 249 -10.48 -13.51 -7.93
N THR A 250 -10.35 -12.29 -8.43
CA THR A 250 -11.46 -11.53 -9.02
C THR A 250 -11.04 -11.09 -10.41
N SER A 251 -11.81 -11.45 -11.45
CA SER A 251 -11.54 -10.98 -12.81
C SER A 251 -11.90 -9.50 -12.96
N VAL A 252 -11.27 -8.84 -13.94
CA VAL A 252 -11.59 -7.44 -14.26
C VAL A 252 -13.06 -7.28 -14.64
N ASN A 253 -13.63 -8.25 -15.38
CA ASN A 253 -15.06 -8.26 -15.73
C ASN A 253 -15.95 -8.29 -14.48
N VAL A 254 -15.63 -9.14 -13.51
CA VAL A 254 -16.37 -9.20 -12.22
C VAL A 254 -16.23 -7.89 -11.46
N LEU A 255 -15.01 -7.35 -11.34
CA LEU A 255 -14.76 -6.09 -10.65
C LEU A 255 -15.57 -4.93 -11.25
N VAL A 256 -15.53 -4.78 -12.58
CA VAL A 256 -16.26 -3.70 -13.28
C VAL A 256 -17.76 -3.84 -13.07
N ARG A 257 -18.32 -5.05 -13.20
CA ARG A 257 -19.74 -5.31 -12.94
C ARG A 257 -20.15 -4.92 -11.50
N GLU A 258 -19.36 -5.34 -10.48
CA GLU A 258 -19.65 -5.02 -9.08
C GLU A 258 -19.52 -3.51 -8.81
N LEU A 259 -18.58 -2.82 -9.46
CA LEU A 259 -18.44 -1.36 -9.38
C LEU A 259 -19.63 -0.62 -10.00
N LEU A 260 -20.07 -1.02 -11.18
CA LEU A 260 -21.22 -0.41 -11.85
C LEU A 260 -22.51 -0.64 -11.04
N ALA A 261 -22.67 -1.83 -10.45
CA ALA A 261 -23.78 -2.11 -9.54
C ALA A 261 -23.71 -1.23 -8.27
N ALA A 262 -22.54 -1.05 -7.66
CA ALA A 262 -22.37 -0.17 -6.49
C ALA A 262 -22.59 1.32 -6.82
N LEU A 263 -22.31 1.71 -8.06
CA LEU A 263 -22.54 3.06 -8.58
C LEU A 263 -23.98 3.31 -9.01
N ASP A 264 -24.81 2.26 -9.12
CA ASP A 264 -26.13 2.34 -9.74
C ASP A 264 -26.05 3.07 -11.10
N CYS A 265 -25.10 2.67 -11.92
CA CYS A 265 -24.79 3.25 -13.21
C CYS A 265 -24.85 2.19 -14.31
N ASP A 266 -25.43 2.58 -15.46
CA ASP A 266 -25.44 1.77 -16.67
C ASP A 266 -24.70 2.54 -17.77
N VAL A 267 -23.40 2.23 -17.91
CA VAL A 267 -22.55 2.80 -18.97
C VAL A 267 -21.96 1.66 -19.83
N PRO A 268 -21.68 1.90 -21.10
CA PRO A 268 -21.11 0.87 -21.98
C PRO A 268 -19.77 0.35 -21.46
N VAL A 269 -19.54 -0.96 -21.53
CA VAL A 269 -18.25 -1.60 -21.31
C VAL A 269 -17.67 -2.02 -22.64
N VAL A 270 -16.49 -1.52 -22.99
CA VAL A 270 -15.82 -1.72 -24.27
C VAL A 270 -14.51 -2.48 -24.04
N HIS A 271 -14.31 -3.55 -24.79
CA HIS A 271 -13.06 -4.31 -24.76
C HIS A 271 -12.09 -3.79 -25.82
N GLU A 272 -10.87 -3.47 -25.41
CA GLU A 272 -9.78 -2.98 -26.22
C GLU A 272 -8.69 -4.08 -26.38
N ALA A 273 -7.72 -3.86 -27.27
CA ALA A 273 -6.60 -4.77 -27.42
C ALA A 273 -5.85 -4.99 -26.09
N ALA A 274 -5.42 -6.23 -25.84
CA ALA A 274 -4.67 -6.58 -24.64
C ALA A 274 -3.37 -5.77 -24.53
N ARG A 275 -3.00 -5.38 -23.32
CA ARG A 275 -1.73 -4.70 -23.05
C ARG A 275 -0.59 -5.72 -23.03
N ALA A 276 0.55 -5.38 -23.63
CA ALA A 276 1.74 -6.19 -23.52
C ALA A 276 2.22 -6.27 -22.05
N GLY A 277 2.53 -7.49 -21.59
CA GLY A 277 3.05 -7.72 -20.25
C GLY A 277 1.98 -7.73 -19.14
N ASP A 278 0.68 -7.74 -19.47
CA ASP A 278 -0.37 -7.85 -18.45
C ASP A 278 -0.34 -9.25 -17.80
N VAL A 279 -0.36 -9.25 -16.48
CA VAL A 279 -0.33 -10.49 -15.67
C VAL A 279 -1.69 -11.17 -15.73
N ARG A 280 -1.72 -12.44 -16.14
CA ARG A 280 -2.99 -13.18 -16.32
C ARG A 280 -3.65 -13.53 -14.97
N ARG A 281 -2.88 -14.03 -14.02
CA ARG A 281 -3.39 -14.44 -12.69
C ARG A 281 -2.53 -13.87 -11.58
N HIS A 282 -3.18 -13.43 -10.50
CA HIS A 282 -2.51 -12.85 -9.36
C HIS A 282 -3.37 -13.03 -8.10
N CYS A 283 -3.01 -13.99 -7.23
CA CYS A 283 -3.74 -14.32 -6.01
C CYS A 283 -2.75 -14.72 -4.91
N GLY A 284 -2.88 -14.13 -3.73
CA GLY A 284 -2.00 -14.38 -2.59
C GLY A 284 -2.45 -15.54 -1.71
N ALA A 285 -1.50 -16.35 -1.25
CA ALA A 285 -1.69 -17.23 -0.11
C ALA A 285 -1.66 -16.39 1.18
N ILE A 286 -2.54 -16.70 2.13
CA ILE A 286 -2.67 -15.98 3.41
C ILE A 286 -2.42 -16.88 4.62
N GLU A 287 -1.97 -18.09 4.39
CA GLU A 287 -1.78 -19.11 5.43
C GLU A 287 -0.76 -18.65 6.47
N LEU A 288 0.38 -18.11 6.04
CA LEU A 288 1.41 -17.60 6.94
C LEU A 288 0.91 -16.42 7.79
N ALA A 289 0.19 -15.48 7.19
CA ALA A 289 -0.42 -14.37 7.93
C ALA A 289 -1.48 -14.86 8.92
N ARG A 290 -2.27 -15.88 8.53
CA ARG A 290 -3.26 -16.50 9.43
C ARG A 290 -2.58 -17.19 10.62
N GLU A 291 -1.52 -17.94 10.36
CA GLU A 291 -0.76 -18.66 11.39
C GLU A 291 -0.11 -17.69 12.39
N LEU A 292 0.62 -16.69 11.89
CA LEU A 292 1.44 -15.83 12.73
C LEU A 292 0.62 -14.74 13.45
N ILE A 293 -0.31 -14.12 12.76
CA ILE A 293 -1.02 -12.93 13.28
C ILE A 293 -2.55 -13.09 13.32
N GLY A 294 -3.07 -14.30 13.08
CA GLY A 294 -4.52 -14.54 13.04
C GLY A 294 -5.23 -13.71 11.95
N PHE A 295 -4.53 -13.38 10.86
CA PHE A 295 -5.11 -12.56 9.79
C PHE A 295 -6.18 -13.33 9.02
N ALA A 296 -7.35 -12.71 8.91
CA ALA A 296 -8.39 -13.08 7.97
C ALA A 296 -9.01 -11.78 7.44
N PRO A 297 -9.11 -11.61 6.12
CA PRO A 297 -9.76 -10.43 5.56
C PRO A 297 -11.22 -10.38 6.03
N ARG A 298 -11.63 -9.23 6.58
CA ARG A 298 -12.96 -9.05 7.19
C ARG A 298 -13.95 -8.45 6.23
N THR A 299 -13.45 -7.62 5.29
CA THR A 299 -14.28 -6.88 4.34
C THR A 299 -14.32 -7.63 3.02
N ASN A 300 -15.50 -8.06 2.58
CA ASN A 300 -15.64 -8.64 1.25
C ASN A 300 -15.62 -7.56 0.15
N LEU A 301 -15.40 -8.00 -1.10
CA LEU A 301 -15.24 -7.08 -2.22
C LEU A 301 -16.44 -6.12 -2.37
N ARG A 302 -17.66 -6.63 -2.31
CA ARG A 302 -18.88 -5.84 -2.52
C ARG A 302 -19.06 -4.77 -1.45
N GLU A 303 -18.87 -5.11 -0.19
CA GLU A 303 -18.95 -4.17 0.94
C GLU A 303 -17.88 -3.07 0.81
N GLY A 304 -16.63 -3.48 0.53
CA GLY A 304 -15.53 -2.53 0.36
C GLY A 304 -15.72 -1.62 -0.85
N LEU A 305 -16.27 -2.13 -1.97
CA LEU A 305 -16.59 -1.31 -3.14
C LEU A 305 -17.71 -0.31 -2.87
N ALA A 306 -18.77 -0.72 -2.15
CA ALA A 306 -19.85 0.19 -1.76
C ALA A 306 -19.32 1.36 -0.92
N GLU A 307 -18.45 1.10 0.05
CA GLU A 307 -17.81 2.14 0.85
C GLU A 307 -16.87 3.03 0.00
N THR A 308 -16.10 2.43 -0.89
CA THR A 308 -15.20 3.15 -1.79
C THR A 308 -15.98 4.12 -2.69
N VAL A 309 -17.07 3.66 -3.30
CA VAL A 309 -17.95 4.46 -4.14
C VAL A 309 -18.60 5.60 -3.35
N ALA A 310 -19.10 5.32 -2.14
CA ALA A 310 -19.68 6.35 -1.27
C ALA A 310 -18.66 7.46 -0.96
N TRP A 311 -17.41 7.10 -0.71
CA TRP A 311 -16.34 8.05 -0.48
C TRP A 311 -16.08 8.92 -1.73
N TYR A 312 -15.94 8.34 -2.93
CA TYR A 312 -15.73 9.12 -4.15
C TYR A 312 -16.89 10.07 -4.42
N ARG A 313 -18.15 9.65 -4.21
CA ARG A 313 -19.32 10.52 -4.35
C ARG A 313 -19.26 11.71 -3.39
N SER A 314 -18.83 11.49 -2.15
CA SER A 314 -18.68 12.57 -1.17
C SER A 314 -17.60 13.59 -1.56
N GLN A 315 -16.52 13.15 -2.21
CA GLN A 315 -15.46 14.05 -2.70
C GLN A 315 -15.93 14.93 -3.86
N LEU A 316 -16.81 14.40 -4.73
CA LEU A 316 -17.36 15.17 -5.86
C LEU A 316 -18.47 16.13 -5.42
N ALA A 317 -19.17 15.83 -4.33
CA ALA A 317 -20.22 16.71 -3.78
C ALA A 317 -19.63 17.84 -2.92
N ALA A 318 -18.38 17.74 -2.50
CA ALA A 318 -17.71 18.82 -1.76
C ALA A 318 -17.41 20.00 -2.70
N PRO A 319 -17.72 21.26 -2.32
CA PRO A 319 -17.32 22.41 -3.10
C PRO A 319 -15.79 22.40 -3.26
N ALA A 320 -15.30 22.74 -4.46
CA ALA A 320 -13.87 22.90 -4.69
C ALA A 320 -13.28 23.90 -3.68
N PRO A 321 -12.11 23.62 -3.10
CA PRO A 321 -11.47 24.49 -2.12
C PRO A 321 -11.08 25.87 -2.69
#